data_596c4b1980da8cdd12f1de43e8f0bc01
#
_entry.id   596c4b1980da8cdd12f1de43e8f0bc01
#
_cell.length_a   1.000
_cell.length_b   1.000
_cell.length_c   1.000
_cell.angle_alpha   90.00
_cell.angle_beta   90.00
_cell.angle_gamma   90.00
#
_symmetry.space_group_name_H-M   'P 1'
#
loop_
_entity.id
_entity.type
_entity.pdbx_description
1 polymer ?
#
loop_
_entity_poly.entity_id
_entity_poly.type
_entity_poly.pdbx_seq_one_letter_code
_entity_poly.pdbx_strand_id
1 'polypeptide(L)'
;MVETDPSLPNHVIYRPANLAPFAGGKLPVLAWGNGGCADDGTAHRLYLAEIASYGYLVVAAGGWRSGPGATEKRAPQAPAAGGGLPPAATKTADVKAGLDWAIAQNGKAGSRFKGKVAVGKLAVAGHSCGGLQAIELAADPRLKTVMVNNSGIFNDNGRSTIPGMAVSKDMLEKFHTPVVYLLGGPSDIAYPNGTDDYKRLSKVPAVLANLPVGHGSTFNKPMGGAVAHVAVDWLEWQLRGDKSAARTFLGDNCRLCAGTDWSIERKGF
;
A
#
# COMPACT_ATOMS: atom_id res chain seq x y z
N MET A 1 7.35 13.89 -8.23
CA MET A 1 8.71 13.49 -8.66
C MET A 1 8.96 12.06 -8.25
N VAL A 2 9.75 11.34 -9.04
CA VAL A 2 10.21 9.98 -8.72
C VAL A 2 11.74 10.04 -8.65
N GLU A 3 12.34 9.46 -7.63
CA GLU A 3 13.77 9.52 -7.38
C GLU A 3 14.27 8.35 -6.53
N THR A 4 15.58 8.16 -6.45
CA THR A 4 16.26 7.28 -5.50
C THR A 4 17.08 8.11 -4.51
N ASP A 5 17.46 7.52 -3.39
CA ASP A 5 18.33 8.17 -2.41
C ASP A 5 19.48 7.22 -2.01
N PRO A 6 20.74 7.65 -2.05
CA PRO A 6 21.88 6.79 -1.70
C PRO A 6 21.82 6.21 -0.28
N SER A 7 21.12 6.88 0.64
CA SER A 7 20.93 6.38 2.01
C SER A 7 19.83 5.31 2.13
N LEU A 8 19.10 5.03 1.02
CA LEU A 8 18.09 3.97 0.92
C LEU A 8 18.12 3.36 -0.50
N PRO A 9 19.22 2.69 -0.90
CA PRO A 9 19.51 2.35 -2.31
C PRO A 9 18.49 1.41 -2.96
N ASN A 10 17.85 0.54 -2.18
CA ASN A 10 16.90 -0.46 -2.69
C ASN A 10 15.44 0.01 -2.59
N HIS A 11 15.20 1.30 -2.75
CA HIS A 11 13.85 1.87 -2.71
C HIS A 11 13.70 2.97 -3.77
N VAL A 12 12.45 3.18 -4.17
CA VAL A 12 12.05 4.30 -5.02
C VAL A 12 11.16 5.24 -4.21
N ILE A 13 11.45 6.53 -4.31
CA ILE A 13 10.79 7.58 -3.56
C ILE A 13 9.92 8.39 -4.52
N TYR A 14 8.63 8.52 -4.19
CA TYR A 14 7.68 9.37 -4.88
C TYR A 14 7.30 10.52 -3.95
N ARG A 15 7.32 11.74 -4.45
CA ARG A 15 7.02 12.93 -3.65
C ARG A 15 6.50 14.09 -4.48
N PRO A 16 5.86 15.08 -3.87
CA PRO A 16 5.58 16.37 -4.51
C PRO A 16 6.86 17.01 -5.03
N ALA A 17 6.78 17.73 -6.15
CA ALA A 17 7.91 18.47 -6.70
C ALA A 17 8.37 19.58 -5.75
N ASN A 18 7.40 20.34 -5.21
CA ASN A 18 7.64 21.39 -4.24
C ASN A 18 7.36 20.88 -2.82
N LEU A 19 8.37 20.91 -1.95
CA LEU A 19 8.26 20.50 -0.55
C LEU A 19 8.05 21.67 0.42
N ALA A 20 8.06 22.91 -0.05
CA ALA A 20 7.88 24.08 0.82
C ALA A 20 6.54 24.10 1.57
N PRO A 21 5.40 23.72 0.98
CA PRO A 21 4.10 23.71 1.67
C PRO A 21 4.04 22.74 2.87
N PHE A 22 4.96 21.79 2.96
CA PHE A 22 4.97 20.74 3.99
C PHE A 22 5.84 21.07 5.21
N ALA A 23 6.36 22.31 5.29
CA ALA A 23 7.05 22.78 6.49
C ALA A 23 6.17 22.60 7.75
N GLY A 24 6.80 22.27 8.88
CA GLY A 24 6.09 22.00 10.14
C GLY A 24 5.48 20.59 10.20
N GLY A 25 6.03 19.62 9.47
CA GLY A 25 5.63 18.22 9.60
C GLY A 25 4.28 17.89 8.98
N LYS A 26 4.02 18.37 7.77
CA LYS A 26 2.72 18.22 7.08
C LYS A 26 2.71 17.16 5.96
N LEU A 27 3.86 16.51 5.67
CA LEU A 27 4.00 15.50 4.60
C LEU A 27 3.77 14.09 5.18
N PRO A 28 2.58 13.48 5.02
CA PRO A 28 2.34 12.12 5.48
C PRO A 28 3.16 11.12 4.68
N VAL A 29 3.36 9.93 5.24
CA VAL A 29 4.17 8.87 4.65
C VAL A 29 3.34 7.63 4.34
N LEU A 30 3.56 7.07 3.16
CA LEU A 30 3.07 5.76 2.75
C LEU A 30 4.27 4.87 2.39
N ALA A 31 4.46 3.74 3.08
CA ALA A 31 5.36 2.70 2.62
C ALA A 31 4.60 1.68 1.76
N TRP A 32 5.24 1.19 0.70
CA TRP A 32 4.62 0.34 -0.30
C TRP A 32 5.38 -0.95 -0.54
N GLY A 33 4.64 -2.09 -0.51
CA GLY A 33 5.10 -3.41 -0.94
C GLY A 33 4.56 -3.80 -2.32
N ASN A 34 5.39 -4.40 -3.15
CA ASN A 34 5.05 -4.73 -4.53
C ASN A 34 4.39 -6.11 -4.69
N GLY A 35 3.61 -6.29 -5.76
CA GLY A 35 3.12 -7.60 -6.19
C GLY A 35 4.27 -8.58 -6.43
N GLY A 36 4.06 -9.87 -6.08
CA GLY A 36 5.10 -10.87 -6.11
C GLY A 36 6.27 -10.60 -5.15
N CYS A 37 6.13 -9.68 -4.20
CA CYS A 37 7.22 -9.17 -3.37
C CYS A 37 8.47 -8.82 -4.20
N ALA A 38 8.22 -8.25 -5.37
CA ALA A 38 9.24 -7.93 -6.35
C ALA A 38 10.14 -6.80 -5.88
N ASP A 39 11.41 -6.84 -6.27
CA ASP A 39 12.40 -5.79 -6.01
C ASP A 39 12.32 -4.62 -7.02
N ASP A 40 11.12 -4.32 -7.52
CA ASP A 40 10.86 -3.26 -8.48
C ASP A 40 9.93 -2.19 -7.88
N GLY A 41 10.50 -1.16 -7.28
CA GLY A 41 9.78 -0.03 -6.69
C GLY A 41 9.04 0.83 -7.72
N THR A 42 9.21 0.57 -9.03
CA THR A 42 8.53 1.30 -10.11
C THR A 42 7.43 0.49 -10.80
N ALA A 43 7.17 -0.74 -10.37
CA ALA A 43 6.16 -1.61 -10.99
C ALA A 43 4.75 -0.96 -11.02
N HIS A 44 4.39 -0.21 -9.99
CA HIS A 44 3.10 0.49 -9.85
C HIS A 44 3.27 2.03 -9.88
N ARG A 45 4.25 2.52 -10.66
CA ARG A 45 4.65 3.93 -10.63
C ARG A 45 3.54 4.94 -10.90
N LEU A 46 2.54 4.61 -11.74
CA LEU A 46 1.45 5.53 -12.06
C LEU A 46 0.52 5.73 -10.85
N TYR A 47 0.23 4.66 -10.13
CA TYR A 47 -0.54 4.67 -8.89
C TYR A 47 0.20 5.40 -7.76
N LEU A 48 1.48 5.10 -7.56
CA LEU A 48 2.28 5.70 -6.49
C LEU A 48 2.58 7.18 -6.75
N ALA A 49 2.79 7.56 -8.02
CA ALA A 49 2.97 8.94 -8.41
C ALA A 49 1.68 9.76 -8.21
N GLU A 50 0.51 9.16 -8.49
CA GLU A 50 -0.78 9.81 -8.25
C GLU A 50 -0.95 10.10 -6.75
N ILE A 51 -0.77 9.12 -5.88
CA ILE A 51 -0.82 9.34 -4.43
C ILE A 51 0.15 10.44 -4.00
N ALA A 52 1.39 10.41 -4.50
CA ALA A 52 2.39 11.42 -4.18
C ALA A 52 2.00 12.83 -4.67
N SER A 53 1.24 12.94 -5.77
CA SER A 53 0.77 14.24 -6.30
C SER A 53 -0.19 14.95 -5.35
N TYR A 54 -0.90 14.22 -4.52
CA TYR A 54 -1.76 14.74 -3.44
C TYR A 54 -0.99 15.12 -2.17
N GLY A 55 0.33 15.12 -2.21
CA GLY A 55 1.14 15.60 -1.09
C GLY A 55 1.51 14.50 -0.10
N TYR A 56 1.85 13.34 -0.58
CA TYR A 56 2.38 12.23 0.20
C TYR A 56 3.83 11.95 -0.14
N LEU A 57 4.60 11.53 0.85
CA LEU A 57 5.89 10.88 0.65
C LEU A 57 5.64 9.38 0.56
N VAL A 58 5.78 8.83 -0.65
CA VAL A 58 5.60 7.38 -0.87
C VAL A 58 6.97 6.74 -1.03
N VAL A 59 7.25 5.71 -0.25
CA VAL A 59 8.51 4.97 -0.30
C VAL A 59 8.21 3.52 -0.67
N ALA A 60 8.55 3.14 -1.90
CA ALA A 60 8.32 1.79 -2.41
C ALA A 60 9.56 0.92 -2.25
N ALA A 61 9.41 -0.27 -1.66
CA ALA A 61 10.46 -1.26 -1.58
C ALA A 61 10.87 -1.75 -2.98
N GLY A 62 12.16 -1.99 -3.19
CA GLY A 62 12.73 -2.36 -4.48
C GLY A 62 13.31 -1.21 -5.26
N GLY A 63 14.31 -1.50 -6.11
CA GLY A 63 15.00 -0.53 -6.93
C GLY A 63 14.17 0.00 -8.10
N TRP A 64 14.74 0.93 -8.85
CA TRP A 64 14.13 1.46 -10.08
C TRP A 64 14.42 0.53 -11.26
N ARG A 65 13.54 -0.44 -11.51
CA ARG A 65 13.79 -1.54 -12.47
C ARG A 65 12.83 -1.57 -13.66
N SER A 66 11.83 -0.68 -13.69
CA SER A 66 10.88 -0.61 -14.82
C SER A 66 10.49 0.82 -15.14
N GLY A 67 9.93 1.02 -16.34
CA GLY A 67 9.48 2.31 -16.84
C GLY A 67 10.61 3.27 -17.22
N PRO A 68 10.27 4.53 -17.52
CA PRO A 68 11.25 5.54 -17.90
C PRO A 68 12.30 5.76 -16.79
N GLY A 69 13.57 5.82 -17.17
CA GLY A 69 14.68 6.02 -16.23
C GLY A 69 15.24 4.75 -15.61
N ALA A 70 14.67 3.58 -15.88
CA ALA A 70 15.23 2.31 -15.43
C ALA A 70 16.58 2.05 -16.12
N THR A 71 17.63 1.93 -15.32
CA THR A 71 18.99 1.57 -15.81
C THR A 71 19.24 0.07 -15.72
N GLU A 72 18.55 -0.60 -14.82
CA GLU A 72 18.60 -2.05 -14.65
C GLU A 72 17.20 -2.61 -14.82
N LYS A 73 17.05 -3.67 -15.59
CA LYS A 73 15.79 -4.38 -15.72
C LYS A 73 15.67 -5.43 -14.64
N ARG A 74 14.45 -5.59 -14.10
CA ARG A 74 14.14 -6.72 -13.23
C ARG A 74 14.45 -8.04 -13.96
N ALA A 75 15.23 -8.90 -13.34
CA ALA A 75 15.39 -10.26 -13.82
C ALA A 75 14.04 -11.00 -13.77
N PRO A 76 13.72 -11.84 -14.77
CA PRO A 76 12.56 -12.72 -14.68
C PRO A 76 12.65 -13.56 -13.40
N GLN A 77 11.59 -13.58 -12.61
CA GLN A 77 11.53 -14.43 -11.42
C GLN A 77 11.39 -15.88 -11.89
N ALA A 78 12.36 -16.72 -11.58
CA ALA A 78 12.27 -18.13 -11.88
C ALA A 78 11.06 -18.75 -11.15
N PRO A 79 10.29 -19.64 -11.81
CA PRO A 79 9.28 -20.43 -11.11
C PRO A 79 9.94 -21.18 -9.95
N ALA A 80 9.24 -21.27 -8.82
CA ALA A 80 9.72 -22.11 -7.73
C ALA A 80 9.78 -23.57 -8.16
N ALA A 81 10.79 -24.29 -7.70
CA ALA A 81 10.86 -25.73 -7.90
C ALA A 81 9.57 -26.39 -7.36
N GLY A 82 8.93 -27.23 -8.19
CA GLY A 82 7.67 -27.89 -7.81
C GLY A 82 6.39 -27.08 -8.05
N GLY A 83 6.44 -25.94 -8.82
CA GLY A 83 5.25 -25.16 -9.20
C GLY A 83 4.69 -24.25 -8.12
N GLY A 84 5.43 -24.01 -7.03
CA GLY A 84 5.06 -23.07 -5.98
C GLY A 84 5.26 -21.61 -6.39
N LEU A 85 4.85 -20.69 -5.50
CA LEU A 85 5.11 -19.27 -5.69
C LEU A 85 6.62 -18.96 -5.55
N PRO A 86 7.15 -18.03 -6.35
CA PRO A 86 8.56 -17.67 -6.26
C PRO A 86 8.90 -17.03 -4.92
N PRO A 87 10.15 -17.14 -4.43
CA PRO A 87 10.58 -16.50 -3.21
C PRO A 87 10.39 -14.99 -3.26
N ALA A 88 10.05 -14.40 -2.11
CA ALA A 88 9.96 -12.95 -1.95
C ALA A 88 11.35 -12.31 -2.15
N ALA A 89 11.49 -11.44 -3.14
CA ALA A 89 12.71 -10.68 -3.38
C ALA A 89 12.84 -9.50 -2.40
N THR A 90 11.71 -8.90 -1.97
CA THR A 90 11.65 -7.93 -0.89
C THR A 90 10.95 -8.53 0.34
N LYS A 91 11.39 -8.15 1.51
CA LYS A 91 10.85 -8.60 2.80
C LYS A 91 10.02 -7.50 3.45
N THR A 92 9.22 -7.85 4.42
CA THR A 92 8.48 -6.90 5.27
C THR A 92 9.41 -5.87 5.92
N ALA A 93 10.62 -6.29 6.28
CA ALA A 93 11.66 -5.39 6.79
C ALA A 93 12.05 -4.28 5.79
N ASP A 94 12.03 -4.56 4.47
CA ASP A 94 12.33 -3.56 3.46
C ASP A 94 11.21 -2.51 3.39
N VAL A 95 9.95 -2.93 3.44
CA VAL A 95 8.81 -1.99 3.49
C VAL A 95 8.91 -1.11 4.76
N LYS A 96 9.21 -1.73 5.92
CA LYS A 96 9.44 -1.00 7.18
C LYS A 96 10.60 -0.02 7.09
N ALA A 97 11.69 -0.40 6.43
CA ALA A 97 12.85 0.48 6.24
C ALA A 97 12.49 1.79 5.53
N GLY A 98 11.52 1.76 4.62
CA GLY A 98 10.97 2.96 3.99
C GLY A 98 10.34 3.94 4.98
N LEU A 99 9.56 3.43 5.96
CA LEU A 99 9.01 4.25 7.05
C LEU A 99 10.11 4.81 7.94
N ASP A 100 11.03 3.96 8.37
CA ASP A 100 12.12 4.31 9.27
C ASP A 100 13.02 5.38 8.64
N TRP A 101 13.34 5.24 7.35
CA TRP A 101 14.08 6.22 6.59
C TRP A 101 13.36 7.58 6.53
N ALA A 102 12.07 7.58 6.20
CA ALA A 102 11.30 8.82 6.10
C ALA A 102 11.28 9.58 7.43
N ILE A 103 11.09 8.87 8.54
CA ILE A 103 11.14 9.45 9.89
C ILE A 103 12.54 10.03 10.19
N ALA A 104 13.60 9.27 9.90
CA ALA A 104 14.96 9.72 10.11
C ALA A 104 15.32 10.97 9.29
N GLN A 105 14.85 11.03 8.03
CA GLN A 105 15.06 12.20 7.17
C GLN A 105 14.45 13.49 7.73
N ASN A 106 13.39 13.38 8.55
CA ASN A 106 12.76 14.55 9.16
C ASN A 106 13.68 15.28 10.15
N GLY A 107 14.54 14.56 10.87
CA GLY A 107 15.51 15.12 11.81
C GLY A 107 16.89 15.40 11.21
N LYS A 108 17.21 14.80 10.05
CA LYS A 108 18.56 14.78 9.47
C LYS A 108 18.97 16.17 8.95
N ALA A 109 20.11 16.68 9.42
CA ALA A 109 20.70 17.91 8.89
C ALA A 109 21.01 17.75 7.39
N GLY A 110 20.72 18.79 6.59
CA GLY A 110 20.92 18.77 5.14
C GLY A 110 19.88 17.97 4.34
N SER A 111 18.99 17.22 4.98
CA SER A 111 17.92 16.54 4.27
C SER A 111 16.89 17.54 3.70
N ARG A 112 16.47 17.31 2.46
CA ARG A 112 15.35 18.05 1.84
C ARG A 112 14.03 17.85 2.57
N PHE A 113 13.91 16.79 3.37
CA PHE A 113 12.73 16.42 4.15
C PHE A 113 12.76 16.93 5.59
N LYS A 114 13.88 17.57 6.02
CA LYS A 114 14.01 18.06 7.39
C LYS A 114 12.86 18.98 7.78
N GLY A 115 12.17 18.64 8.89
CA GLY A 115 11.04 19.40 9.42
C GLY A 115 9.78 19.38 8.54
N LYS A 116 9.68 18.45 7.56
CA LYS A 116 8.53 18.38 6.65
C LYS A 116 7.69 17.11 6.82
N VAL A 117 8.30 16.00 7.26
CA VAL A 117 7.60 14.71 7.40
C VAL A 117 6.66 14.72 8.59
N ALA A 118 5.43 14.35 8.38
CA ALA A 118 4.42 14.15 9.43
C ALA A 118 4.63 12.79 10.09
N VAL A 119 5.59 12.69 11.02
CA VAL A 119 6.01 11.44 11.66
C VAL A 119 4.91 10.72 12.44
N GLY A 120 3.81 11.39 12.75
CA GLY A 120 2.60 10.81 13.35
C GLY A 120 1.51 10.42 12.35
N LYS A 121 1.76 10.55 11.02
CA LYS A 121 0.80 10.27 9.94
C LYS A 121 1.40 9.26 8.96
N LEU A 122 1.53 8.01 9.42
CA LEU A 122 2.16 6.93 8.71
C LEU A 122 1.13 5.90 8.26
N ALA A 123 1.25 5.44 7.02
CA ALA A 123 0.46 4.36 6.45
C ALA A 123 1.37 3.32 5.81
N VAL A 124 0.88 2.10 5.71
CA VAL A 124 1.47 1.03 4.92
C VAL A 124 0.44 0.50 3.94
N ALA A 125 0.89 0.20 2.74
CA ALA A 125 0.07 -0.43 1.71
C ALA A 125 0.89 -1.40 0.88
N GLY A 126 0.20 -2.27 0.14
CA GLY A 126 0.87 -3.13 -0.82
C GLY A 126 -0.10 -3.87 -1.71
N HIS A 127 0.39 -4.34 -2.84
CA HIS A 127 -0.33 -5.15 -3.81
C HIS A 127 0.04 -6.62 -3.69
N SER A 128 -0.95 -7.53 -3.69
CA SER A 128 -0.70 -8.97 -3.72
C SER A 128 0.26 -9.40 -2.60
N CYS A 129 1.40 -10.00 -2.89
CA CYS A 129 2.43 -10.31 -1.88
C CYS A 129 2.83 -9.09 -1.03
N GLY A 130 2.93 -7.90 -1.61
CA GLY A 130 3.17 -6.66 -0.85
C GLY A 130 2.03 -6.30 0.10
N GLY A 131 0.81 -6.70 -0.20
CA GLY A 131 -0.33 -6.59 0.72
C GLY A 131 -0.17 -7.48 1.95
N LEU A 132 0.43 -8.67 1.79
CA LEU A 132 0.79 -9.53 2.93
C LEU A 132 1.88 -8.87 3.80
N GLN A 133 2.87 -8.18 3.18
CA GLN A 133 3.86 -7.39 3.92
C GLN A 133 3.19 -6.25 4.71
N ALA A 134 2.16 -5.61 4.14
CA ALA A 134 1.39 -4.58 4.85
C ALA A 134 0.61 -5.16 6.04
N ILE A 135 0.07 -6.37 5.92
CA ILE A 135 -0.60 -7.10 7.00
C ILE A 135 0.40 -7.44 8.12
N GLU A 136 1.59 -7.94 7.79
CA GLU A 136 2.64 -8.21 8.80
C GLU A 136 3.03 -6.94 9.57
N LEU A 137 3.04 -5.77 8.91
CA LEU A 137 3.35 -4.49 9.54
C LEU A 137 2.18 -3.89 10.33
N ALA A 138 0.97 -4.41 10.22
CA ALA A 138 -0.22 -3.83 10.86
C ALA A 138 -0.11 -3.69 12.39
N ALA A 139 0.80 -4.45 13.02
CA ALA A 139 1.10 -4.34 14.46
C ALA A 139 2.04 -3.17 14.82
N ASP A 140 2.65 -2.48 13.86
CA ASP A 140 3.54 -1.34 14.15
C ASP A 140 2.72 -0.17 14.74
N PRO A 141 2.97 0.23 16.01
CA PRO A 141 2.12 1.20 16.71
C PRO A 141 2.17 2.61 16.11
N ARG A 142 3.09 2.88 15.22
CA ARG A 142 3.22 4.17 14.53
C ARG A 142 2.22 4.36 13.41
N LEU A 143 1.68 3.27 12.88
CA LEU A 143 0.72 3.30 11.77
C LEU A 143 -0.61 3.91 12.20
N LYS A 144 -1.24 4.62 11.29
CA LYS A 144 -2.58 5.18 11.43
C LYS A 144 -3.60 4.50 10.54
N THR A 145 -3.15 3.80 9.51
CA THR A 145 -3.99 2.99 8.64
C THR A 145 -3.17 2.00 7.83
N VAL A 146 -3.85 0.96 7.38
CA VAL A 146 -3.32 -0.08 6.48
C VAL A 146 -4.19 -0.17 5.23
N MET A 147 -3.58 -0.34 4.07
CA MET A 147 -4.31 -0.57 2.81
C MET A 147 -3.82 -1.88 2.17
N VAL A 148 -4.74 -2.81 1.98
CA VAL A 148 -4.48 -4.12 1.39
C VAL A 148 -5.09 -4.15 -0.02
N ASN A 149 -4.23 -4.14 -1.04
CA ASN A 149 -4.67 -4.03 -2.43
C ASN A 149 -4.53 -5.38 -3.13
N ASN A 150 -5.64 -5.91 -3.65
CA ASN A 150 -5.69 -7.20 -4.37
C ASN A 150 -4.89 -8.28 -3.62
N SER A 151 -5.14 -8.40 -2.33
CA SER A 151 -4.38 -9.26 -1.42
C SER A 151 -5.26 -9.78 -0.28
N GLY A 152 -4.73 -10.72 0.47
CA GLY A 152 -5.32 -11.33 1.64
C GLY A 152 -4.56 -12.60 2.01
N ILE A 153 -4.58 -12.97 3.28
CA ILE A 153 -3.92 -14.17 3.81
C ILE A 153 -4.60 -15.41 3.23
N PHE A 154 -3.83 -16.37 2.77
CA PHE A 154 -4.34 -17.59 2.15
C PHE A 154 -5.33 -18.35 3.06
N ASN A 155 -6.44 -18.86 2.46
CA ASN A 155 -7.52 -19.56 3.17
C ASN A 155 -7.32 -21.07 3.26
N ASP A 156 -6.15 -21.57 2.88
CA ASP A 156 -5.87 -22.99 2.68
C ASP A 156 -5.12 -23.66 3.84
N ASN A 157 -5.22 -23.07 5.04
CA ASN A 157 -4.57 -23.55 6.25
C ASN A 157 -3.05 -23.74 6.12
N GLY A 158 -2.40 -22.82 5.41
CA GLY A 158 -0.94 -22.80 5.27
C GLY A 158 -0.40 -23.71 4.17
N ARG A 159 -1.23 -24.22 3.27
CA ARG A 159 -0.76 -24.98 2.09
C ARG A 159 -0.06 -24.09 1.07
N SER A 160 -0.61 -22.90 0.86
CA SER A 160 0.05 -21.89 0.02
C SER A 160 0.96 -21.03 0.87
N THR A 161 2.23 -21.02 0.51
CA THR A 161 3.23 -20.18 1.16
C THR A 161 4.04 -19.44 0.10
N ILE A 162 4.49 -18.25 0.46
CA ILE A 162 5.48 -17.51 -0.32
C ILE A 162 6.79 -17.66 0.47
N PRO A 163 7.81 -18.33 -0.07
CA PRO A 163 9.09 -18.45 0.63
C PRO A 163 9.63 -17.07 1.02
N GLY A 164 9.95 -16.92 2.30
CA GLY A 164 10.39 -15.63 2.87
C GLY A 164 9.27 -14.76 3.45
N MET A 165 8.01 -15.22 3.42
CA MET A 165 6.85 -14.62 4.08
C MET A 165 6.29 -15.55 5.15
N ALA A 166 5.93 -15.00 6.31
CA ALA A 166 5.38 -15.76 7.44
C ALA A 166 4.05 -15.14 7.89
N VAL A 167 3.02 -15.24 7.04
CA VAL A 167 1.69 -14.69 7.31
C VAL A 167 0.71 -15.77 7.74
N SER A 168 -0.09 -15.45 8.76
CA SER A 168 -1.19 -16.30 9.25
C SER A 168 -2.41 -15.45 9.60
N LYS A 169 -3.59 -16.07 9.62
CA LYS A 169 -4.85 -15.38 9.96
C LYS A 169 -4.83 -14.74 11.36
N ASP A 170 -4.01 -15.24 12.27
CA ASP A 170 -3.84 -14.66 13.61
C ASP A 170 -3.29 -13.23 13.59
N MET A 171 -2.61 -12.84 12.51
CA MET A 171 -2.11 -11.48 12.35
C MET A 171 -3.24 -10.46 12.23
N LEU A 172 -4.43 -10.86 11.80
CA LEU A 172 -5.60 -10.00 11.74
C LEU A 172 -6.00 -9.46 13.13
N GLU A 173 -5.71 -10.21 14.18
CA GLU A 173 -5.94 -9.80 15.57
C GLU A 173 -4.99 -8.69 16.06
N LYS A 174 -3.89 -8.44 15.33
CA LYS A 174 -2.88 -7.43 15.65
C LYS A 174 -3.17 -6.06 15.03
N PHE A 175 -4.19 -5.97 14.18
CA PHE A 175 -4.61 -4.67 13.66
C PHE A 175 -5.12 -3.79 14.80
N HIS A 176 -4.68 -2.53 14.81
CA HIS A 176 -5.05 -1.53 15.81
C HIS A 176 -5.50 -0.20 15.19
N THR A 177 -5.56 -0.15 13.84
CA THR A 177 -5.93 1.04 13.08
C THR A 177 -6.95 0.69 12.01
N PRO A 178 -7.70 1.66 11.47
CA PRO A 178 -8.59 1.42 10.33
C PRO A 178 -7.87 0.79 9.15
N VAL A 179 -8.55 -0.12 8.47
CA VAL A 179 -8.02 -0.84 7.30
C VAL A 179 -8.98 -0.81 6.13
N VAL A 180 -8.44 -0.68 4.91
CA VAL A 180 -9.19 -0.88 3.68
C VAL A 180 -8.61 -2.03 2.86
N TYR A 181 -9.49 -2.92 2.41
CA TYR A 181 -9.23 -3.90 1.38
C TYR A 181 -9.79 -3.38 0.06
N LEU A 182 -8.91 -3.16 -0.93
CA LEU A 182 -9.28 -2.79 -2.30
C LEU A 182 -9.03 -4.01 -3.18
N LEU A 183 -10.10 -4.69 -3.62
CA LEU A 183 -10.02 -5.94 -4.36
C LEU A 183 -10.53 -5.79 -5.79
N GLY A 184 -10.11 -6.71 -6.66
CA GLY A 184 -10.41 -6.73 -8.09
C GLY A 184 -11.68 -7.50 -8.46
N GLY A 185 -12.55 -7.80 -7.48
CA GLY A 185 -13.77 -8.59 -7.70
C GLY A 185 -13.49 -10.09 -7.85
N PRO A 186 -14.53 -10.90 -8.19
CA PRO A 186 -14.43 -12.37 -8.21
C PRO A 186 -13.36 -12.95 -9.16
N SER A 187 -12.93 -12.22 -10.17
CA SER A 187 -11.84 -12.63 -11.07
C SER A 187 -10.43 -12.34 -10.52
N ASP A 188 -10.34 -11.66 -9.39
CA ASP A 188 -9.08 -11.44 -8.68
C ASP A 188 -8.74 -12.71 -7.86
N ILE A 189 -7.57 -13.28 -8.08
CA ILE A 189 -7.10 -14.48 -7.36
C ILE A 189 -7.02 -14.27 -5.84
N ALA A 190 -6.87 -13.03 -5.38
CA ALA A 190 -6.84 -12.67 -3.97
C ALA A 190 -8.24 -12.40 -3.37
N TYR A 191 -9.28 -12.31 -4.20
CA TYR A 191 -10.63 -11.96 -3.75
C TYR A 191 -11.16 -12.84 -2.61
N PRO A 192 -11.07 -14.18 -2.69
CA PRO A 192 -11.53 -15.04 -1.59
C PRO A 192 -10.76 -14.81 -0.29
N ASN A 193 -9.46 -14.55 -0.40
CA ASN A 193 -8.57 -14.36 0.75
C ASN A 193 -8.84 -13.02 1.45
N GLY A 194 -8.88 -11.93 0.69
CA GLY A 194 -9.14 -10.59 1.23
C GLY A 194 -10.57 -10.44 1.77
N THR A 195 -11.55 -11.09 1.14
CA THR A 195 -12.93 -11.12 1.63
C THR A 195 -13.03 -11.88 2.96
N ASP A 196 -12.31 -13.00 3.10
CA ASP A 196 -12.27 -13.76 4.37
C ASP A 196 -11.54 -12.96 5.47
N ASP A 197 -10.42 -12.30 5.13
CA ASP A 197 -9.72 -11.41 6.07
C ASP A 197 -10.65 -10.31 6.58
N TYR A 198 -11.34 -9.63 5.67
CA TYR A 198 -12.31 -8.60 6.05
C TYR A 198 -13.36 -9.16 7.03
N LYS A 199 -13.93 -10.32 6.75
CA LYS A 199 -14.94 -10.95 7.63
C LYS A 199 -14.41 -11.22 9.03
N ARG A 200 -13.14 -11.64 9.16
CA ARG A 200 -12.49 -11.97 10.44
C ARG A 200 -12.10 -10.72 11.25
N LEU A 201 -11.80 -9.61 10.63
CA LEU A 201 -11.49 -8.36 11.33
C LEU A 201 -12.68 -7.96 12.22
N SER A 202 -12.45 -7.80 13.52
CA SER A 202 -13.49 -7.47 14.50
C SER A 202 -13.09 -6.33 15.45
N LYS A 203 -11.79 -6.02 15.53
CA LYS A 203 -11.25 -5.07 16.52
C LYS A 203 -11.08 -3.64 15.99
N VAL A 204 -11.10 -3.48 14.68
CA VAL A 204 -10.82 -2.19 14.03
C VAL A 204 -11.87 -1.86 12.98
N PRO A 205 -12.09 -0.58 12.70
CA PRO A 205 -12.90 -0.17 11.57
C PRO A 205 -12.31 -0.71 10.25
N ALA A 206 -13.16 -1.27 9.40
CA ALA A 206 -12.72 -1.88 8.16
C ALA A 206 -13.67 -1.58 6.99
N VAL A 207 -13.10 -1.36 5.82
CA VAL A 207 -13.80 -1.24 4.54
C VAL A 207 -13.31 -2.35 3.62
N LEU A 208 -14.24 -3.00 2.91
CA LEU A 208 -14.00 -3.85 1.77
C LEU A 208 -14.63 -3.19 0.55
N ALA A 209 -13.82 -2.75 -0.40
CA ALA A 209 -14.29 -2.15 -1.64
C ALA A 209 -13.77 -2.97 -2.84
N ASN A 210 -14.68 -3.36 -3.73
CA ASN A 210 -14.36 -4.16 -4.90
C ASN A 210 -14.66 -3.39 -6.19
N LEU A 211 -13.68 -3.37 -7.09
CA LEU A 211 -13.84 -2.97 -8.48
C LEU A 211 -13.53 -4.21 -9.35
N PRO A 212 -14.48 -4.74 -10.16
CA PRO A 212 -14.31 -6.02 -10.85
C PRO A 212 -13.38 -5.92 -12.09
N VAL A 213 -12.11 -5.63 -11.85
CA VAL A 213 -11.06 -5.46 -12.88
C VAL A 213 -9.94 -6.51 -12.78
N GLY A 214 -10.07 -7.48 -11.87
CA GLY A 214 -9.13 -8.57 -11.67
C GLY A 214 -7.88 -8.17 -10.86
N HIS A 215 -6.92 -9.10 -10.77
CA HIS A 215 -5.77 -9.01 -9.88
C HIS A 215 -4.79 -7.87 -10.20
N GLY A 216 -4.70 -7.48 -11.47
CA GLY A 216 -3.86 -6.35 -11.92
C GLY A 216 -4.39 -4.97 -11.54
N SER A 217 -5.65 -4.88 -11.09
CA SER A 217 -6.29 -3.62 -10.74
C SER A 217 -6.17 -2.56 -11.84
N THR A 218 -6.20 -1.28 -11.45
CA THR A 218 -6.02 -0.15 -12.38
C THR A 218 -4.67 0.55 -12.22
N PHE A 219 -3.73 -0.03 -11.47
CA PHE A 219 -2.46 0.60 -11.08
C PHE A 219 -1.65 1.17 -12.24
N ASN A 220 -1.72 0.52 -13.42
CA ASN A 220 -0.97 0.91 -14.62
C ASN A 220 -1.78 1.73 -15.63
N LYS A 221 -2.99 2.16 -15.24
CA LYS A 221 -3.76 3.14 -16.01
C LYS A 221 -3.21 4.56 -15.76
N PRO A 222 -3.48 5.52 -16.66
CA PRO A 222 -3.15 6.93 -16.39
C PRO A 222 -3.63 7.36 -15.00
N MET A 223 -2.79 8.07 -14.23
CA MET A 223 -3.06 8.49 -12.86
C MET A 223 -3.45 7.33 -11.91
N GLY A 224 -2.99 6.09 -12.20
CA GLY A 224 -3.33 4.91 -11.40
C GLY A 224 -4.79 4.45 -11.50
N GLY A 225 -5.59 5.11 -12.33
CA GLY A 225 -7.01 4.80 -12.56
C GLY A 225 -7.89 4.94 -11.33
N ALA A 226 -9.08 4.36 -11.38
CA ALA A 226 -10.11 4.52 -10.34
C ALA A 226 -9.64 4.10 -8.93
N VAL A 227 -8.80 3.06 -8.83
CA VAL A 227 -8.31 2.60 -7.53
C VAL A 227 -7.39 3.62 -6.86
N ALA A 228 -6.62 4.41 -7.63
CA ALA A 228 -5.78 5.46 -7.07
C ALA A 228 -6.61 6.57 -6.40
N HIS A 229 -7.71 6.99 -7.00
CA HIS A 229 -8.59 8.01 -6.42
C HIS A 229 -9.21 7.53 -5.10
N VAL A 230 -9.65 6.27 -5.05
CA VAL A 230 -10.19 5.66 -3.82
C VAL A 230 -9.11 5.55 -2.74
N ALA A 231 -7.89 5.19 -3.12
CA ALA A 231 -6.76 5.12 -2.21
C ALA A 231 -6.38 6.51 -1.65
N VAL A 232 -6.40 7.55 -2.50
CA VAL A 232 -6.17 8.94 -2.07
C VAL A 232 -7.26 9.36 -1.09
N ASP A 233 -8.54 9.17 -1.40
CA ASP A 233 -9.63 9.51 -0.48
C ASP A 233 -9.51 8.79 0.87
N TRP A 234 -9.08 7.52 0.87
CA TRP A 234 -8.80 6.78 2.11
C TRP A 234 -7.70 7.44 2.92
N LEU A 235 -6.57 7.78 2.28
CA LEU A 235 -5.43 8.41 2.94
C LEU A 235 -5.76 9.84 3.44
N GLU A 236 -6.49 10.63 2.64
CA GLU A 236 -6.97 11.96 3.06
C GLU A 236 -7.85 11.86 4.30
N TRP A 237 -8.77 10.89 4.31
CA TRP A 237 -9.62 10.68 5.46
C TRP A 237 -8.81 10.23 6.69
N GLN A 238 -8.02 9.16 6.57
CA GLN A 238 -7.37 8.54 7.73
C GLN A 238 -6.17 9.33 8.25
N LEU A 239 -5.43 9.99 7.39
CA LEU A 239 -4.21 10.70 7.79
C LEU A 239 -4.42 12.21 7.97
N ARG A 240 -5.40 12.81 7.29
CA ARG A 240 -5.67 14.25 7.37
C ARG A 240 -7.01 14.59 7.99
N GLY A 241 -7.89 13.61 8.19
CA GLY A 241 -9.22 13.80 8.78
C GLY A 241 -10.20 14.49 7.83
N ASP A 242 -9.96 14.39 6.52
CA ASP A 242 -10.82 15.00 5.50
C ASP A 242 -12.21 14.33 5.47
N LYS A 243 -13.21 15.06 5.93
CA LYS A 243 -14.60 14.60 5.95
C LYS A 243 -15.22 14.50 4.56
N SER A 244 -14.71 15.26 3.58
CA SER A 244 -15.17 15.15 2.20
C SER A 244 -14.68 13.83 1.57
N ALA A 245 -13.43 13.47 1.81
CA ALA A 245 -12.86 12.18 1.40
C ALA A 245 -13.57 11.00 2.08
N ALA A 246 -13.94 11.13 3.36
CA ALA A 246 -14.70 10.12 4.09
C ALA A 246 -16.03 9.75 3.41
N ARG A 247 -16.67 10.68 2.70
CA ARG A 247 -17.91 10.41 1.94
C ARG A 247 -17.74 9.45 0.76
N THR A 248 -16.53 9.12 0.40
CA THR A 248 -16.27 8.04 -0.56
C THR A 248 -16.68 6.69 0.02
N PHE A 249 -16.58 6.53 1.34
CA PHE A 249 -16.80 5.27 2.05
C PHE A 249 -18.04 5.28 2.96
N LEU A 250 -18.42 6.42 3.53
CA LEU A 250 -19.44 6.52 4.57
C LEU A 250 -20.75 7.15 4.09
N GLY A 251 -21.83 6.79 4.78
CA GLY A 251 -23.19 7.22 4.49
C GLY A 251 -23.89 6.32 3.46
N ASP A 252 -25.23 6.39 3.41
CA ASP A 252 -26.04 5.56 2.51
C ASP A 252 -25.83 5.93 1.03
N ASN A 253 -25.51 7.20 0.77
CA ASN A 253 -25.20 7.74 -0.55
C ASN A 253 -23.67 7.99 -0.69
N CYS A 254 -22.84 7.09 -0.18
CA CYS A 254 -21.39 7.20 -0.35
C CYS A 254 -21.01 7.19 -1.84
N ARG A 255 -19.87 7.79 -2.21
CA ARG A 255 -19.47 7.86 -3.63
C ARG A 255 -19.33 6.48 -4.27
N LEU A 256 -18.80 5.49 -3.54
CA LEU A 256 -18.71 4.11 -4.01
C LEU A 256 -20.07 3.38 -3.99
N CYS A 257 -21.07 3.90 -3.26
CA CYS A 257 -22.42 3.35 -3.19
C CYS A 257 -23.30 3.83 -4.35
N ALA A 258 -23.00 4.99 -4.93
CA ALA A 258 -23.86 5.65 -5.92
C ALA A 258 -23.75 5.07 -7.34
N GLY A 259 -22.70 4.29 -7.62
CA GLY A 259 -22.43 3.67 -8.93
C GLY A 259 -22.64 2.15 -8.92
N THR A 260 -22.57 1.56 -10.10
CA THR A 260 -22.65 0.10 -10.29
C THR A 260 -21.28 -0.57 -10.40
N ASP A 261 -20.20 0.22 -10.54
CA ASP A 261 -18.87 -0.30 -10.80
C ASP A 261 -18.19 -0.85 -9.55
N TRP A 262 -18.56 -0.30 -8.38
CA TRP A 262 -18.00 -0.69 -7.10
C TRP A 262 -19.02 -1.43 -6.23
N SER A 263 -18.58 -2.43 -5.49
CA SER A 263 -19.29 -2.89 -4.30
C SER A 263 -18.49 -2.51 -3.05
N ILE A 264 -19.20 -2.15 -1.99
CA ILE A 264 -18.58 -1.72 -0.73
C ILE A 264 -19.29 -2.36 0.46
N GLU A 265 -18.49 -2.88 1.37
CA GLU A 265 -18.89 -3.28 2.71
C GLU A 265 -18.07 -2.49 3.73
N ARG A 266 -18.65 -2.19 4.89
CA ARG A 266 -17.99 -1.43 5.95
C ARG A 266 -18.46 -1.86 7.32
N LYS A 267 -17.59 -1.74 8.31
CA LYS A 267 -17.91 -2.02 9.71
C LYS A 267 -17.04 -1.21 10.66
N GLY A 268 -17.56 -0.89 11.83
CA GLY A 268 -16.84 -0.22 12.91
C GLY A 268 -16.66 1.30 12.75
N PHE A 269 -17.41 1.96 11.85
CA PHE A 269 -17.40 3.40 11.66
C PHE A 269 -18.65 4.05 12.19
#